data_3b636d81a0e6df6feb0692a597999261
#
_entry.id   3b636d81a0e6df6feb0692a597999261
#
_cell.length_a   1.000
_cell.length_b   1.000
_cell.length_c   1.000
_cell.angle_alpha   90.00
_cell.angle_beta   90.00
_cell.angle_gamma   90.00
#
_symmetry.space_group_name_H-M   'P 1'
#
loop_
_entity.id
_entity.type
_entity.pdbx_description
1 polymer ?
#
loop_
_entity_poly.entity_id
_entity_poly.type
_entity_poly.pdbx_seq_one_letter_code
_entity_poly.pdbx_strand_id
1 'polypeptide(L)'
;GYYRDIAVLAFPSFKNGKPVGFSDWQLLNNSVFNHRGKIGIQTYDKEQVIRLEDIIDLTNQVDSLGRLNWEAPLGNWTVIRLGHTSTGRKNCAAPDTGVGLECDKFSKQAIQLHFNKMMDLLYPLIKPYVHQIQIGLEIDSWEVGMQNWTSGFEGEFCERTGYDLIKYLPAMTGKIVGSKEMTERFLWDIRDRKS
;
A
#
# COMPACT_ATOMS: atom_id res chain seq x y z
N GLY A 1 -2.49 19.10 2.11
CA GLY A 1 -2.76 17.72 2.52
C GLY A 1 -1.46 16.94 2.72
N TYR A 2 -1.51 15.83 3.40
CA TYR A 2 -0.36 14.94 3.55
C TYR A 2 -0.10 14.19 2.23
N TYR A 3 1.15 14.18 1.78
CA TYR A 3 1.63 13.38 0.65
C TYR A 3 3.10 13.03 0.88
N ARG A 4 3.49 11.81 0.55
CA ARG A 4 4.89 11.35 0.53
C ARG A 4 5.13 10.49 -0.69
N ASP A 5 6.25 10.72 -1.35
CA ASP A 5 6.74 9.85 -2.42
C ASP A 5 7.15 8.50 -1.84
N ILE A 6 6.89 7.46 -2.61
CA ILE A 6 7.36 6.11 -2.38
C ILE A 6 8.53 5.84 -3.33
N ALA A 7 8.28 5.98 -4.64
CA ALA A 7 9.27 5.77 -5.67
C ALA A 7 8.94 6.53 -6.95
N VAL A 8 9.98 6.90 -7.69
CA VAL A 8 9.89 7.34 -9.10
C VAL A 8 10.67 6.35 -9.93
N LEU A 9 9.98 5.63 -10.80
CA LEU A 9 10.55 4.53 -11.57
C LEU A 9 10.40 4.81 -13.06
N ALA A 10 11.45 4.49 -13.83
CA ALA A 10 11.42 4.55 -15.27
C ALA A 10 11.68 3.17 -15.87
N PHE A 11 11.01 2.87 -16.97
CA PHE A 11 11.22 1.65 -17.77
C PHE A 11 10.88 1.92 -19.24
N PRO A 12 11.43 1.14 -20.21
CA PRO A 12 11.12 1.31 -21.61
C PRO A 12 9.63 1.21 -21.89
N SER A 13 9.10 2.14 -22.69
CA SER A 13 7.69 2.11 -23.10
C SER A 13 7.43 1.01 -24.11
N PHE A 14 6.31 0.35 -24.00
CA PHE A 14 5.86 -0.64 -24.98
C PHE A 14 5.36 0.04 -26.26
N LYS A 15 5.68 -0.57 -27.41
CA LYS A 15 5.32 -0.04 -28.74
C LYS A 15 3.80 0.10 -28.96
N ASN A 16 2.99 -0.71 -28.30
CA ASN A 16 1.54 -0.78 -28.51
C ASN A 16 0.69 -0.21 -27.37
N GLY A 17 1.27 0.55 -26.46
CA GLY A 17 0.60 1.48 -25.52
C GLY A 17 -0.58 0.98 -24.69
N LYS A 18 -1.12 -0.22 -24.90
CA LYS A 18 -2.21 -0.74 -24.11
C LYS A 18 -1.64 -1.38 -22.84
N PRO A 19 -2.12 -0.96 -21.66
CA PRO A 19 -1.80 -1.68 -20.43
C PRO A 19 -2.24 -3.14 -20.62
N VAL A 20 -1.42 -4.09 -20.21
CA VAL A 20 -1.87 -5.46 -20.08
C VAL A 20 -2.95 -5.45 -19.02
N GLY A 21 -4.18 -5.74 -19.42
CA GLY A 21 -5.28 -5.79 -18.47
C GLY A 21 -5.15 -7.04 -17.60
N PHE A 22 -4.88 -6.85 -16.34
CA PHE A 22 -5.38 -7.81 -15.37
C PHE A 22 -6.88 -7.59 -15.29
N SER A 23 -7.70 -8.60 -15.48
CA SER A 23 -9.13 -8.44 -15.28
C SER A 23 -9.46 -8.08 -13.83
N ASP A 24 -8.57 -8.32 -12.87
CA ASP A 24 -8.85 -8.12 -11.45
C ASP A 24 -7.63 -7.69 -10.61
N TRP A 25 -6.66 -6.98 -11.21
CA TRP A 25 -5.48 -6.50 -10.47
C TRP A 25 -5.86 -5.57 -9.30
N GLN A 26 -6.94 -4.81 -9.42
CA GLN A 26 -7.46 -3.99 -8.34
C GLN A 26 -7.89 -4.81 -7.14
N LEU A 27 -8.43 -6.01 -7.36
CA LEU A 27 -8.81 -6.92 -6.28
C LEU A 27 -7.59 -7.55 -5.62
N LEU A 28 -6.54 -7.84 -6.37
CA LEU A 28 -5.27 -8.28 -5.80
C LEU A 28 -4.59 -7.18 -5.01
N ASN A 29 -4.73 -5.93 -5.45
CA ASN A 29 -4.19 -4.75 -4.78
C ASN A 29 -5.04 -4.29 -3.58
N ASN A 30 -6.33 -4.59 -3.57
CA ASN A 30 -7.27 -4.28 -2.49
C ASN A 30 -7.57 -5.55 -1.69
N SER A 31 -7.72 -5.46 -0.38
CA SER A 31 -8.03 -6.60 0.48
C SER A 31 -9.52 -7.03 0.45
N VAL A 32 -10.28 -6.65 -0.57
CA VAL A 32 -11.70 -7.02 -0.70
C VAL A 32 -11.85 -8.42 -1.26
N PHE A 33 -12.44 -9.31 -0.47
CA PHE A 33 -12.58 -10.75 -0.76
C PHE A 33 -13.87 -11.16 -1.49
N ASN A 34 -14.78 -10.26 -1.80
CA ASN A 34 -16.12 -10.61 -2.30
C ASN A 34 -16.16 -10.92 -3.80
N HIS A 35 -15.09 -11.47 -4.36
CA HIS A 35 -15.07 -11.80 -5.78
C HIS A 35 -15.36 -13.28 -6.03
N ARG A 36 -16.38 -13.56 -6.85
CA ARG A 36 -16.79 -14.93 -7.25
C ARG A 36 -16.14 -15.41 -8.55
N GLY A 37 -15.19 -14.65 -9.12
CA GLY A 37 -14.55 -14.97 -10.39
C GLY A 37 -13.13 -15.50 -10.25
N LYS A 38 -12.51 -15.84 -11.37
CA LYS A 38 -11.10 -16.19 -11.43
C LYS A 38 -10.27 -14.90 -11.24
N ILE A 39 -9.49 -14.84 -10.16
CA ILE A 39 -8.54 -13.77 -9.91
C ILE A 39 -7.21 -14.15 -10.55
N GLY A 40 -6.58 -13.21 -11.22
CA GLY A 40 -5.27 -13.39 -11.80
C GLY A 40 -5.16 -12.94 -13.26
N ILE A 41 -3.97 -13.02 -13.80
CA ILE A 41 -3.66 -12.65 -15.17
C ILE A 41 -4.19 -13.73 -16.10
N GLN A 42 -5.18 -13.42 -16.93
CA GLN A 42 -5.78 -14.38 -17.86
C GLN A 42 -4.93 -14.53 -19.13
N THR A 43 -4.61 -13.41 -19.75
CA THR A 43 -3.81 -13.36 -20.98
C THR A 43 -2.88 -12.15 -20.96
N TYR A 44 -1.71 -12.27 -21.54
CA TYR A 44 -0.79 -11.15 -21.68
C TYR A 44 0.14 -11.36 -22.90
N ASP A 45 0.60 -10.27 -23.47
CA ASP A 45 1.61 -10.26 -24.50
C ASP A 45 3.00 -10.24 -23.85
N LYS A 46 3.85 -11.19 -24.22
CA LYS A 46 5.22 -11.29 -23.69
C LYS A 46 6.06 -10.04 -23.97
N GLU A 47 5.74 -9.32 -25.06
CA GLU A 47 6.42 -8.06 -25.39
C GLU A 47 6.04 -6.89 -24.44
N GLN A 48 5.03 -7.08 -23.61
CA GLN A 48 4.56 -6.08 -22.64
C GLN A 48 5.02 -6.36 -21.21
N VAL A 49 5.94 -7.29 -21.03
CA VAL A 49 6.53 -7.59 -19.72
C VAL A 49 7.69 -6.61 -19.45
N ILE A 50 7.62 -5.91 -18.33
CA ILE A 50 8.72 -5.08 -17.83
C ILE A 50 9.77 -6.01 -17.22
N ARG A 51 10.99 -6.00 -17.74
CA ARG A 51 12.07 -6.76 -17.11
C ARG A 51 12.60 -6.00 -15.91
N LEU A 52 12.90 -6.71 -14.83
CA LEU A 52 13.38 -6.10 -13.58
C LEU A 52 14.68 -5.32 -13.74
N GLU A 53 15.56 -5.79 -14.64
CA GLU A 53 16.82 -5.13 -14.97
C GLU A 53 16.66 -3.84 -15.76
N ASP A 54 15.51 -3.65 -16.44
CA ASP A 54 15.23 -2.44 -17.22
C ASP A 54 14.58 -1.34 -16.37
N ILE A 55 14.22 -1.64 -15.12
CA ILE A 55 13.62 -0.66 -14.23
C ILE A 55 14.72 0.17 -13.55
N ILE A 56 14.67 1.46 -13.80
CA ILE A 56 15.57 2.45 -13.22
C ILE A 56 14.83 3.15 -12.07
N ASP A 57 15.43 3.14 -10.88
CA ASP A 57 14.94 3.91 -9.75
C ASP A 57 15.51 5.34 -9.83
N LEU A 58 14.63 6.30 -10.01
CA LEU A 58 14.91 7.73 -10.12
C LEU A 58 14.49 8.52 -8.88
N THR A 59 14.13 7.85 -7.81
CA THR A 59 13.59 8.49 -6.59
C THR A 59 14.51 9.58 -6.06
N ASN A 60 15.81 9.33 -6.05
CA ASN A 60 16.83 10.29 -5.59
C ASN A 60 17.14 11.41 -6.59
N GLN A 61 16.55 11.38 -7.80
CA GLN A 61 16.72 12.41 -8.82
C GLN A 61 15.56 13.41 -8.86
N VAL A 62 14.61 13.26 -7.96
CA VAL A 62 13.50 14.20 -7.76
C VAL A 62 13.91 15.24 -6.73
N ASP A 63 13.82 16.51 -7.10
CA ASP A 63 14.13 17.62 -6.19
C ASP A 63 13.01 17.86 -5.15
N SER A 64 13.27 18.75 -4.19
CA SER A 64 12.31 19.12 -3.14
C SER A 64 11.02 19.78 -3.66
N LEU A 65 11.03 20.23 -4.92
CA LEU A 65 9.85 20.78 -5.62
C LEU A 65 9.12 19.72 -6.44
N GLY A 66 9.59 18.50 -6.40
CA GLY A 66 9.00 17.36 -7.12
C GLY A 66 9.36 17.32 -8.61
N ARG A 67 10.42 18.01 -9.05
CA ARG A 67 10.90 17.99 -10.43
C ARG A 67 11.93 16.90 -10.59
N LEU A 68 11.76 16.10 -11.64
CA LEU A 68 12.70 15.05 -12.02
C LEU A 68 13.82 15.67 -12.89
N ASN A 69 15.07 15.46 -12.47
CA ASN A 69 16.25 15.82 -13.22
C ASN A 69 16.96 14.53 -13.69
N TRP A 70 16.61 14.07 -14.88
CA TRP A 70 17.11 12.81 -15.44
C TRP A 70 17.38 12.92 -16.93
N GLU A 71 18.58 12.55 -17.35
CA GLU A 71 18.95 12.39 -18.76
C GLU A 71 18.57 10.98 -19.22
N ALA A 72 17.44 10.89 -19.92
CA ALA A 72 16.93 9.60 -20.39
C ALA A 72 17.84 9.04 -21.51
N PRO A 73 18.18 7.74 -21.47
CA PRO A 73 18.80 7.07 -22.60
C PRO A 73 17.95 7.15 -23.87
N LEU A 74 18.57 6.95 -25.05
CA LEU A 74 17.84 6.90 -26.31
C LEU A 74 16.70 5.88 -26.26
N GLY A 75 15.50 6.31 -26.69
CA GLY A 75 14.30 5.48 -26.70
C GLY A 75 13.08 6.17 -26.09
N ASN A 76 11.99 5.41 -26.01
CA ASN A 76 10.78 5.86 -25.36
C ASN A 76 10.72 5.30 -23.94
N TRP A 77 10.47 6.15 -22.96
CA TRP A 77 10.44 5.77 -21.56
C TRP A 77 9.08 6.08 -20.92
N THR A 78 8.62 5.19 -20.09
CA THR A 78 7.50 5.44 -19.19
C THR A 78 8.08 5.74 -17.82
N VAL A 79 7.71 6.89 -17.28
CA VAL A 79 8.03 7.25 -15.89
C VAL A 79 6.76 7.19 -15.08
N ILE A 80 6.82 6.49 -13.95
CA ILE A 80 5.73 6.47 -12.97
C ILE A 80 6.23 7.04 -11.65
N ARG A 81 5.41 7.88 -11.04
CA ARG A 81 5.63 8.42 -9.69
C ARG A 81 4.57 7.83 -8.78
N LEU A 82 5.01 7.14 -7.76
CA LEU A 82 4.17 6.49 -6.78
C LEU A 82 4.34 7.21 -5.45
N GLY A 83 3.24 7.46 -4.79
CA GLY A 83 3.23 8.11 -3.48
C GLY A 83 2.00 7.68 -2.69
N HIS A 84 1.98 8.06 -1.42
CA HIS A 84 0.84 7.81 -0.54
C HIS A 84 0.33 9.10 0.12
N THR A 85 -0.93 9.09 0.41
CA THR A 85 -1.61 10.19 1.09
C THR A 85 -2.61 9.65 2.11
N SER A 86 -3.19 10.53 2.89
CA SER A 86 -4.29 10.14 3.79
C SER A 86 -5.45 9.56 3.00
N THR A 87 -6.09 8.52 3.52
CA THR A 87 -7.35 7.99 2.96
C THR A 87 -8.48 9.00 3.04
N GLY A 88 -8.37 10.03 3.89
CA GLY A 88 -9.41 11.01 4.17
C GLY A 88 -10.61 10.43 4.92
N ARG A 89 -10.57 9.14 5.28
CA ARG A 89 -11.65 8.50 6.02
C ARG A 89 -11.66 8.98 7.47
N LYS A 90 -12.85 9.16 7.98
CA LYS A 90 -13.09 9.51 9.38
C LYS A 90 -13.67 8.30 10.09
N ASN A 91 -13.40 8.22 11.40
CA ASN A 91 -14.03 7.24 12.26
C ASN A 91 -15.57 7.43 12.22
N CYS A 92 -16.28 6.31 12.11
CA CYS A 92 -17.73 6.30 12.18
C CYS A 92 -18.20 5.91 13.59
N ALA A 93 -19.48 6.13 13.86
CA ALA A 93 -20.11 5.90 15.17
C ALA A 93 -19.46 6.68 16.33
N ALA A 94 -18.81 7.81 16.02
CA ALA A 94 -18.26 8.71 17.04
C ALA A 94 -19.20 9.89 17.31
N PRO A 95 -19.26 10.40 18.54
CA PRO A 95 -19.96 11.67 18.83
C PRO A 95 -19.29 12.83 18.09
N ASP A 96 -20.01 13.91 17.83
CA ASP A 96 -19.52 15.05 17.04
C ASP A 96 -18.16 15.58 17.51
N THR A 97 -17.91 15.59 18.81
CA THR A 97 -16.64 16.01 19.40
C THR A 97 -15.51 14.99 19.27
N GLY A 98 -15.83 13.75 18.89
CA GLY A 98 -14.88 12.66 18.71
C GLY A 98 -14.58 12.32 17.23
N VAL A 99 -15.27 12.99 16.28
CA VAL A 99 -15.06 12.74 14.86
C VAL A 99 -13.68 13.25 14.42
N GLY A 100 -12.86 12.36 13.87
CA GLY A 100 -11.52 12.66 13.35
C GLY A 100 -11.11 11.72 12.24
N LEU A 101 -9.92 11.94 11.69
CA LEU A 101 -9.35 10.99 10.74
C LEU A 101 -9.07 9.65 11.43
N GLU A 102 -9.32 8.56 10.70
CA GLU A 102 -8.90 7.24 11.13
C GLU A 102 -7.40 7.18 11.36
N CYS A 103 -6.99 6.44 12.38
CA CYS A 103 -5.58 6.27 12.65
C CYS A 103 -4.93 5.33 11.63
N ASP A 104 -3.62 5.49 11.43
CA ASP A 104 -2.83 4.57 10.61
C ASP A 104 -2.71 3.21 11.30
N LYS A 105 -3.50 2.24 10.85
CA LYS A 105 -3.57 0.90 11.44
C LYS A 105 -2.34 0.03 11.18
N PHE A 106 -1.48 0.41 10.23
CA PHE A 106 -0.19 -0.24 10.01
C PHE A 106 0.94 0.38 10.83
N SER A 107 0.70 1.54 11.46
CA SER A 107 1.69 2.18 12.32
C SER A 107 1.50 1.77 13.77
N LYS A 108 2.44 1.01 14.33
CA LYS A 108 2.47 0.66 15.75
C LYS A 108 2.39 1.91 16.64
N GLN A 109 3.08 2.98 16.25
CA GLN A 109 3.07 4.23 17.01
C GLN A 109 1.70 4.90 16.99
N ALA A 110 1.01 4.92 15.84
CA ALA A 110 -0.32 5.51 15.73
C ALA A 110 -1.35 4.72 16.55
N ILE A 111 -1.33 3.39 16.47
CA ILE A 111 -2.19 2.51 17.26
C ILE A 111 -1.90 2.70 18.76
N GLN A 112 -0.64 2.75 19.16
CA GLN A 112 -0.27 2.93 20.55
C GLN A 112 -0.72 4.29 21.09
N LEU A 113 -0.56 5.34 20.28
CA LEU A 113 -1.05 6.68 20.65
C LEU A 113 -2.57 6.68 20.85
N HIS A 114 -3.31 6.07 19.92
CA HIS A 114 -4.77 5.96 20.00
C HIS A 114 -5.20 5.18 21.24
N PHE A 115 -4.62 4.01 21.47
CA PHE A 115 -4.89 3.17 22.65
C PHE A 115 -4.56 3.89 23.96
N ASN A 116 -3.38 4.48 24.06
CA ASN A 116 -2.96 5.17 25.28
C ASN A 116 -3.87 6.34 25.61
N LYS A 117 -4.29 7.14 24.61
CA LYS A 117 -5.21 8.25 24.84
C LYS A 117 -6.53 7.81 25.43
N MET A 118 -7.06 6.69 25.00
CA MET A 118 -8.25 6.09 25.58
C MET A 118 -7.98 5.56 26.99
N MET A 119 -6.90 4.81 27.17
CA MET A 119 -6.56 4.18 28.44
C MET A 119 -6.15 5.18 29.53
N ASP A 120 -5.49 6.28 29.16
CA ASP A 120 -5.14 7.35 30.09
C ASP A 120 -6.39 7.97 30.76
N LEU A 121 -7.52 7.98 30.05
CA LEU A 121 -8.81 8.45 30.59
C LEU A 121 -9.54 7.37 31.39
N LEU A 122 -9.56 6.14 30.91
CA LEU A 122 -10.36 5.06 31.46
C LEU A 122 -9.67 4.33 32.62
N TYR A 123 -8.37 4.08 32.50
CA TYR A 123 -7.66 3.26 33.49
C TYR A 123 -7.71 3.79 34.92
N PRO A 124 -7.54 5.09 35.19
CA PRO A 124 -7.67 5.61 36.54
C PRO A 124 -9.06 5.34 37.18
N LEU A 125 -10.11 5.33 36.35
CA LEU A 125 -11.48 5.08 36.80
C LEU A 125 -11.75 3.62 37.13
N ILE A 126 -11.18 2.70 36.32
CA ILE A 126 -11.41 1.26 36.47
C ILE A 126 -10.42 0.58 37.41
N LYS A 127 -9.23 1.17 37.60
CA LYS A 127 -8.14 0.59 38.40
C LYS A 127 -8.59 0.10 39.79
N PRO A 128 -9.43 0.81 40.57
CA PRO A 128 -9.88 0.31 41.88
C PRO A 128 -10.69 -0.98 41.80
N TYR A 129 -11.25 -1.30 40.64
CA TYR A 129 -12.21 -2.40 40.44
C TYR A 129 -11.64 -3.56 39.63
N VAL A 130 -10.38 -3.51 39.15
CA VAL A 130 -9.80 -4.53 38.27
C VAL A 130 -9.81 -5.97 38.81
N HIS A 131 -9.89 -6.13 40.15
CA HIS A 131 -10.01 -7.43 40.81
C HIS A 131 -11.46 -7.89 40.98
N GLN A 132 -12.44 -7.03 40.67
CA GLN A 132 -13.88 -7.27 40.88
C GLN A 132 -14.65 -7.36 39.56
N ILE A 133 -14.04 -6.93 38.45
CA ILE A 133 -14.65 -6.88 37.12
C ILE A 133 -13.78 -7.58 36.08
N GLN A 134 -14.43 -8.17 35.10
CA GLN A 134 -13.75 -8.67 33.92
C GLN A 134 -13.61 -7.51 32.91
N ILE A 135 -12.40 -7.28 32.45
CA ILE A 135 -12.10 -6.26 31.44
C ILE A 135 -11.72 -7.00 30.17
N GLY A 136 -12.38 -6.68 29.07
CA GLY A 136 -12.09 -7.19 27.74
C GLY A 136 -11.83 -6.06 26.74
N LEU A 137 -11.04 -6.32 25.73
CA LEU A 137 -10.88 -5.47 24.56
C LEU A 137 -11.50 -6.20 23.36
N GLU A 138 -12.39 -5.52 22.65
CA GLU A 138 -12.92 -6.00 21.38
C GLU A 138 -12.28 -5.24 20.24
N ILE A 139 -11.80 -5.96 19.24
CA ILE A 139 -11.30 -5.43 17.98
C ILE A 139 -12.21 -5.97 16.89
N ASP A 140 -13.01 -5.09 16.33
CA ASP A 140 -14.00 -5.45 15.32
C ASP A 140 -13.47 -5.22 13.88
N SER A 141 -14.36 -5.26 12.93
CA SER A 141 -14.13 -5.18 11.51
C SER A 141 -13.46 -3.88 11.06
N TRP A 142 -12.79 -3.95 9.91
CA TRP A 142 -12.16 -2.81 9.27
C TRP A 142 -13.16 -2.07 8.38
N GLU A 143 -13.93 -1.13 8.94
CA GLU A 143 -15.10 -0.55 8.27
C GLU A 143 -14.86 0.75 7.49
N VAL A 144 -13.74 1.41 7.70
CA VAL A 144 -13.46 2.76 7.18
C VAL A 144 -12.69 2.77 5.85
N GLY A 145 -12.78 1.68 5.11
CA GLY A 145 -12.09 1.51 3.82
C GLY A 145 -10.68 0.98 4.00
N MET A 146 -10.00 0.82 2.86
CA MET A 146 -8.73 0.10 2.80
C MET A 146 -7.56 1.07 2.93
N GLN A 147 -6.66 0.76 3.84
CA GLN A 147 -5.31 1.31 3.88
C GLN A 147 -4.38 0.36 3.11
N ASN A 148 -3.43 0.90 2.36
CA ASN A 148 -2.52 0.10 1.54
C ASN A 148 -1.05 0.53 1.64
N TRP A 149 -0.75 1.52 2.44
CA TRP A 149 0.62 1.97 2.67
C TRP A 149 0.77 2.66 4.03
N THR A 150 1.98 2.56 4.59
CA THR A 150 2.45 3.33 5.75
C THR A 150 3.94 3.62 5.60
N SER A 151 4.47 4.51 6.42
CA SER A 151 5.92 4.76 6.46
C SER A 151 6.66 3.52 6.95
N GLY A 152 7.73 3.12 6.24
CA GLY A 152 8.53 1.93 6.57
C GLY A 152 7.94 0.61 6.09
N PHE A 153 6.83 0.65 5.34
CA PHE A 153 6.18 -0.55 4.81
C PHE A 153 7.13 -1.39 3.93
N GLU A 154 8.00 -0.73 3.15
CA GLU A 154 9.00 -1.36 2.31
C GLU A 154 9.99 -2.22 3.10
N GLY A 155 10.44 -1.72 4.26
CA GLY A 155 11.35 -2.47 5.14
C GLY A 155 10.69 -3.73 5.70
N GLU A 156 9.49 -3.59 6.27
CA GLU A 156 8.73 -4.74 6.79
C GLU A 156 8.39 -5.75 5.70
N PHE A 157 8.06 -5.28 4.50
CA PHE A 157 7.80 -6.15 3.37
C PHE A 157 9.05 -6.98 3.04
N CYS A 158 10.22 -6.32 2.90
CA CYS A 158 11.47 -6.98 2.59
C CYS A 158 11.86 -8.01 3.66
N GLU A 159 11.74 -7.68 4.94
CA GLU A 159 12.03 -8.60 6.06
C GLU A 159 11.20 -9.89 6.01
N ARG A 160 9.95 -9.78 5.61
CA ARG A 160 9.02 -10.91 5.63
C ARG A 160 9.02 -11.73 4.34
N THR A 161 9.26 -11.09 3.18
CA THR A 161 9.18 -11.76 1.87
C THR A 161 10.54 -12.14 1.32
N GLY A 162 11.62 -11.50 1.82
CA GLY A 162 12.99 -11.72 1.39
C GLY A 162 13.36 -11.03 0.06
N TYR A 163 12.51 -10.10 -0.45
CA TYR A 163 12.83 -9.33 -1.65
C TYR A 163 12.34 -7.88 -1.56
N ASP A 164 12.99 -7.00 -2.33
CA ASP A 164 12.63 -5.58 -2.41
C ASP A 164 11.38 -5.38 -3.28
N LEU A 165 10.38 -4.69 -2.72
CA LEU A 165 9.12 -4.43 -3.42
C LEU A 165 9.21 -3.29 -4.44
N ILE A 166 10.21 -2.39 -4.34
CA ILE A 166 10.21 -1.14 -5.10
C ILE A 166 10.14 -1.41 -6.61
N LYS A 167 10.95 -2.32 -7.13
CA LYS A 167 10.94 -2.68 -8.55
C LYS A 167 9.65 -3.37 -9.02
N TYR A 168 8.85 -3.90 -8.10
CA TYR A 168 7.57 -4.53 -8.43
C TYR A 168 6.38 -3.56 -8.38
N LEU A 169 6.56 -2.34 -7.86
CA LEU A 169 5.47 -1.36 -7.74
C LEU A 169 4.74 -1.07 -9.06
N PRO A 170 5.35 -1.12 -10.26
CA PRO A 170 4.60 -0.99 -11.51
C PRO A 170 3.46 -2.01 -11.65
N ALA A 171 3.57 -3.17 -11.01
CA ALA A 171 2.51 -4.17 -10.99
C ALA A 171 1.22 -3.66 -10.32
N MET A 172 1.33 -2.77 -9.35
CA MET A 172 0.17 -2.13 -8.71
C MET A 172 -0.61 -1.20 -9.66
N THR A 173 -0.05 -0.90 -10.82
CA THR A 173 -0.71 -0.11 -11.89
C THR A 173 -1.23 -1.00 -13.03
N GLY A 174 -1.27 -2.32 -12.84
CA GLY A 174 -1.75 -3.27 -13.85
C GLY A 174 -0.71 -3.68 -14.89
N LYS A 175 0.58 -3.54 -14.58
CA LYS A 175 1.67 -3.96 -15.46
C LYS A 175 2.23 -5.29 -15.03
N ILE A 176 2.78 -6.07 -15.99
CA ILE A 176 3.50 -7.29 -15.66
C ILE A 176 4.98 -6.97 -15.49
N VAL A 177 5.53 -7.40 -14.36
CA VAL A 177 6.93 -7.19 -13.98
C VAL A 177 7.61 -8.53 -13.82
N GLY A 178 8.69 -8.75 -14.54
CA GLY A 178 9.47 -10.01 -14.56
C GLY A 178 8.73 -11.14 -15.26
N SER A 179 7.66 -11.61 -14.69
CA SER A 179 6.76 -12.61 -15.30
C SER A 179 5.34 -12.48 -14.71
N LYS A 180 4.40 -13.23 -15.27
CA LYS A 180 3.05 -13.37 -14.73
C LYS A 180 3.10 -13.86 -13.28
N GLU A 181 3.82 -14.94 -13.05
CA GLU A 181 3.93 -15.60 -11.75
C GLU A 181 4.57 -14.69 -10.69
N MET A 182 5.62 -13.98 -11.06
CA MET A 182 6.28 -13.01 -10.18
C MET A 182 5.35 -11.85 -9.83
N THR A 183 4.61 -11.35 -10.81
CA THR A 183 3.66 -10.25 -10.63
C THR A 183 2.50 -10.67 -9.72
N GLU A 184 1.90 -11.83 -9.98
CA GLU A 184 0.79 -12.36 -9.17
C GLU A 184 1.25 -12.62 -7.74
N ARG A 185 2.44 -13.22 -7.56
CA ARG A 185 3.03 -13.43 -6.24
C ARG A 185 3.22 -12.11 -5.49
N PHE A 186 3.83 -11.12 -6.13
CA PHE A 186 4.00 -9.80 -5.52
C PHE A 186 2.67 -9.18 -5.08
N LEU A 187 1.64 -9.23 -5.94
CA LEU A 187 0.32 -8.69 -5.61
C LEU A 187 -0.34 -9.43 -4.43
N TRP A 188 -0.12 -10.75 -4.32
CA TRP A 188 -0.56 -11.54 -3.18
C TRP A 188 0.23 -11.21 -1.92
N ASP A 189 1.55 -11.08 -2.02
CA ASP A 189 2.41 -10.70 -0.89
C ASP A 189 2.05 -9.31 -0.35
N ILE A 190 1.78 -8.32 -1.23
CA ILE A 190 1.26 -7.01 -0.83
C ILE A 190 -0.07 -7.12 -0.10
N ARG A 191 -0.94 -8.00 -0.54
CA ARG A 191 -2.26 -8.21 0.06
C ARG A 191 -2.16 -8.87 1.42
N ASP A 192 -1.38 -9.95 1.53
CA ASP A 192 -1.14 -10.66 2.78
C ASP A 192 -0.58 -9.74 3.88
N ARG A 193 0.17 -8.71 3.48
CA ARG A 193 0.68 -7.68 4.41
C ARG A 193 -0.38 -6.74 4.94
N LYS A 194 -1.52 -6.63 4.26
CA LYS A 194 -2.64 -5.76 4.64
C LYS A 194 -3.69 -6.49 5.49
N SER A 195 -3.60 -7.80 5.56
CA SER A 195 -4.48 -8.67 6.35
C SER A 195 -3.88 -8.93 7.71
#